data_5607c9fc190256c6029dcb9a7a580b63
#
_entry.id   5607c9fc190256c6029dcb9a7a580b63
#
_cell.length_a   1.000
_cell.length_b   1.000
_cell.length_c   1.000
_cell.angle_alpha   90.00
_cell.angle_beta   90.00
_cell.angle_gamma   90.00
#
_symmetry.space_group_name_H-M   'P 1'
#
loop_
_entity.id
_entity.type
_entity.pdbx_description
1 polymer ?
#
loop_
_entity_poly.entity_id
_entity_poly.type
_entity_poly.pdbx_seq_one_letter_code
_entity_poly.pdbx_strand_id
1 'polypeptide(L)'
;EASHCGAVPRTALTGMADVQMARDAALARVTSQMIADKTYPIVITGGGHARRDRGVPWHLPRRTTLVVAFVEVQRGEENPALYLEPGTADFIWFTPRVDEKDPCLRFRR
;
A
#
# COMPACT_ATOMS: atom_id res chain seq x y z
N GLU A 1 -11.74 -5.41 -4.41
CA GLU A 1 -13.03 -5.05 -5.04
C GLU A 1 -13.35 -3.57 -4.78
N ALA A 2 -13.32 -3.11 -3.52
CA ALA A 2 -13.59 -1.72 -3.17
C ALA A 2 -12.64 -0.72 -3.84
N SER A 3 -11.34 -1.01 -3.88
CA SER A 3 -10.31 -0.15 -4.51
C SER A 3 -10.44 0.03 -6.03
N HIS A 4 -11.29 -0.78 -6.67
CA HIS A 4 -11.59 -0.70 -8.11
C HIS A 4 -13.03 -0.22 -8.38
N CYS A 5 -13.70 0.35 -7.37
CA CYS A 5 -15.05 0.92 -7.49
C CYS A 5 -16.09 -0.07 -8.05
N GLY A 6 -15.87 -1.38 -7.89
CA GLY A 6 -16.73 -2.41 -8.45
C GLY A 6 -16.66 -2.57 -9.98
N ALA A 7 -15.81 -1.82 -10.68
CA ALA A 7 -15.73 -1.83 -12.14
C ALA A 7 -15.02 -3.08 -12.70
N VAL A 8 -14.35 -3.87 -11.85
CA VAL A 8 -13.59 -5.06 -12.28
C VAL A 8 -14.37 -6.33 -11.92
N PRO A 9 -14.60 -7.25 -12.88
CA PRO A 9 -15.26 -8.51 -12.59
C PRO A 9 -14.44 -9.36 -11.61
N ARG A 10 -15.12 -10.05 -10.69
CA ARG A 10 -14.46 -10.88 -9.65
C ARG A 10 -13.52 -11.92 -10.22
N THR A 11 -13.80 -12.46 -11.41
CA THR A 11 -12.97 -13.43 -12.11
C THR A 11 -11.60 -12.87 -12.51
N ALA A 12 -11.47 -11.56 -12.71
CA ALA A 12 -10.21 -10.92 -13.05
C ALA A 12 -9.37 -10.55 -11.81
N LEU A 13 -9.99 -10.51 -10.61
CA LEU A 13 -9.31 -10.06 -9.39
C LEU A 13 -8.15 -10.97 -8.99
N THR A 14 -8.27 -12.28 -9.19
CA THR A 14 -7.20 -13.24 -8.85
C THR A 14 -5.96 -12.96 -9.68
N GLY A 15 -6.11 -12.89 -11.00
CA GLY A 15 -4.96 -12.58 -11.89
C GLY A 15 -4.35 -11.20 -11.62
N MET A 16 -5.18 -10.22 -11.26
CA MET A 16 -4.69 -8.90 -10.86
C MET A 16 -3.88 -8.97 -9.55
N ALA A 17 -4.33 -9.77 -8.57
CA ALA A 17 -3.60 -9.97 -7.33
C ALA A 17 -2.24 -10.65 -7.57
N ASP A 18 -2.19 -11.67 -8.42
CA ASP A 18 -0.95 -12.37 -8.80
C ASP A 18 0.06 -11.42 -9.45
N VAL A 19 -0.40 -10.54 -10.33
CA VAL A 19 0.45 -9.51 -10.95
C VAL A 19 0.99 -8.52 -9.91
N GLN A 20 0.17 -8.10 -8.94
CA GLN A 20 0.63 -7.20 -7.89
C GLN A 20 1.67 -7.90 -7.00
N MET A 21 1.44 -9.15 -6.61
CA MET A 21 2.40 -9.94 -5.83
C MET A 21 3.73 -10.12 -6.57
N ALA A 22 3.69 -10.40 -7.88
CA ALA A 22 4.90 -10.51 -8.69
C ALA A 22 5.69 -9.19 -8.76
N ARG A 23 4.99 -8.06 -8.85
CA ARG A 23 5.59 -6.71 -8.81
C ARG A 23 6.25 -6.43 -7.46
N ASP A 24 5.58 -6.77 -6.36
CA ASP A 24 6.10 -6.60 -5.01
C ASP A 24 7.36 -7.44 -4.79
N ALA A 25 7.34 -8.69 -5.22
CA ALA A 25 8.50 -9.58 -5.15
C ALA A 25 9.69 -9.06 -5.99
N ALA A 26 9.43 -8.55 -7.20
CA ALA A 26 10.47 -7.98 -8.06
C ALA A 26 11.10 -6.72 -7.41
N LEU A 27 10.28 -5.84 -6.85
CA LEU A 27 10.75 -4.64 -6.17
C LEU A 27 11.54 -4.97 -4.90
N ALA A 28 11.06 -5.94 -4.12
CA ALA A 28 11.76 -6.44 -2.94
C ALA A 28 13.12 -7.07 -3.29
N ARG A 29 13.22 -7.78 -4.41
CA ARG A 29 14.50 -8.36 -4.88
C ARG A 29 15.53 -7.27 -5.14
N VAL A 30 15.16 -6.21 -5.86
CA VAL A 30 16.06 -5.07 -6.12
C VAL A 30 16.46 -4.39 -4.81
N THR A 31 15.49 -4.16 -3.93
CA THR A 31 15.73 -3.56 -2.61
C THR A 31 16.69 -4.40 -1.76
N SER A 32 16.50 -5.73 -1.74
CA SER A 32 17.42 -6.66 -1.03
C SER A 32 18.85 -6.59 -1.56
N GLN A 33 19.01 -6.46 -2.87
CA GLN A 33 20.33 -6.35 -3.49
C GLN A 33 21.02 -5.04 -3.07
N MET A 34 20.30 -3.92 -3.07
CA MET A 34 20.82 -2.64 -2.60
C MET A 34 21.24 -2.70 -1.11
N ILE A 35 20.44 -3.39 -0.28
CA ILE A 35 20.79 -3.59 1.14
C ILE A 35 22.07 -4.43 1.27
N ALA A 36 22.22 -5.49 0.48
CA ALA A 36 23.43 -6.31 0.46
C ALA A 36 24.67 -5.51 0.07
N ASP A 37 24.51 -4.53 -0.81
CA ASP A 37 25.56 -3.59 -1.23
C ASP A 37 25.80 -2.46 -0.19
N LYS A 38 25.26 -2.62 1.03
CA LYS A 38 25.38 -1.66 2.16
C LYS A 38 24.80 -0.28 1.86
N THR A 39 23.82 -0.20 0.98
CA THR A 39 23.04 1.02 0.76
C THR A 39 21.78 1.02 1.63
N TYR A 40 21.19 2.19 1.83
CA TYR A 40 19.94 2.39 2.57
C TYR A 40 18.83 2.84 1.60
N PRO A 41 18.24 1.92 0.84
CA PRO A 41 17.24 2.29 -0.15
C PRO A 41 15.97 2.83 0.49
N ILE A 42 15.38 3.85 -0.13
CA ILE A 42 14.04 4.34 0.18
C ILE A 42 13.14 3.91 -0.96
N VAL A 43 12.09 3.16 -0.64
CA VAL A 43 11.07 2.71 -1.59
C VAL A 43 9.81 3.56 -1.38
N ILE A 44 9.42 4.32 -2.40
CA ILE A 44 8.18 5.10 -2.41
C ILE A 44 7.19 4.40 -3.33
N THR A 45 6.03 4.03 -2.80
CA THR A 45 5.04 3.24 -3.54
C THR A 45 3.62 3.51 -3.03
N GLY A 46 2.61 3.03 -3.76
CA GLY A 46 1.22 3.09 -3.31
C GLY A 46 0.98 2.27 -2.03
N GLY A 47 0.02 2.71 -1.21
CA GLY A 47 -0.24 2.16 0.12
C GLY A 47 -0.45 0.64 0.14
N GLY A 48 -1.06 0.06 -0.90
CA GLY A 48 -1.22 -1.40 -1.01
C GLY A 48 0.09 -2.17 -1.08
N HIS A 49 1.09 -1.60 -1.77
CA HIS A 49 2.42 -2.19 -1.93
C HIS A 49 3.35 -1.94 -0.72
N ALA A 50 3.05 -0.92 0.09
CA ALA A 50 3.82 -0.61 1.30
C ALA A 50 3.44 -1.49 2.50
N ARG A 51 2.38 -2.25 2.42
CA ARG A 51 1.86 -3.06 3.56
C ARG A 51 2.80 -4.20 3.94
N ARG A 52 3.01 -4.39 5.25
CA ARG A 52 3.82 -5.49 5.78
C ARG A 52 3.19 -6.86 5.61
N ASP A 53 1.87 -6.94 5.52
CA ASP A 53 1.12 -8.19 5.48
C ASP A 53 1.03 -8.80 4.07
N ARG A 54 1.32 -8.03 3.01
CA ARG A 54 1.19 -8.51 1.62
C ARG A 54 2.00 -7.75 0.56
N GLY A 55 2.54 -6.56 0.89
CA GLY A 55 3.29 -5.72 -0.06
C GLY A 55 4.78 -6.05 -0.12
N VAL A 56 5.57 -5.13 -0.62
CA VAL A 56 7.03 -5.25 -0.73
C VAL A 56 7.70 -5.70 0.57
N PRO A 57 7.34 -5.15 1.76
CA PRO A 57 7.93 -5.56 3.03
C PRO A 57 7.69 -7.01 3.42
N TRP A 58 6.63 -7.65 2.89
CA TRP A 58 6.36 -9.07 3.10
C TRP A 58 7.49 -9.97 2.58
N HIS A 59 8.15 -9.55 1.49
CA HIS A 59 9.24 -10.27 0.84
C HIS A 59 10.62 -9.91 1.40
N LEU A 60 10.71 -9.01 2.38
CA LEU A 60 11.96 -8.54 2.98
C LEU A 60 12.10 -9.03 4.42
N PRO A 61 13.33 -9.21 4.94
CA PRO A 61 13.53 -9.53 6.35
C PRO A 61 12.95 -8.43 7.25
N ARG A 62 12.08 -8.80 8.21
CA ARG A 62 11.37 -7.85 9.08
C ARG A 62 12.26 -6.85 9.81
N ARG A 63 13.47 -7.26 10.16
CA ARG A 63 14.42 -6.43 10.93
C ARG A 63 15.17 -5.41 10.08
N THR A 64 15.06 -5.47 8.76
CA THR A 64 15.80 -4.61 7.84
C THR A 64 14.94 -3.51 7.23
N THR A 65 13.65 -3.51 7.51
CA THR A 65 12.71 -2.58 6.88
C THR A 65 11.89 -1.82 7.92
N LEU A 66 11.72 -0.54 7.68
CA LEU A 66 10.81 0.34 8.40
C LEU A 66 9.73 0.81 7.41
N VAL A 67 8.48 0.67 7.79
CA VAL A 67 7.35 1.07 6.95
C VAL A 67 6.66 2.28 7.57
N VAL A 68 6.61 3.36 6.79
CA VAL A 68 5.82 4.56 7.11
C VAL A 68 4.67 4.65 6.12
N ALA A 69 3.44 4.57 6.60
CA ALA A 69 2.25 4.75 5.78
C ALA A 69 1.73 6.19 5.90
N PHE A 70 1.51 6.85 4.76
CA PHE A 70 0.78 8.11 4.71
C PHE A 70 -0.69 7.82 4.45
N VAL A 71 -1.56 8.28 5.34
CA VAL A 71 -2.99 7.99 5.28
C VAL A 71 -3.76 9.30 5.24
N GLU A 72 -4.56 9.49 4.20
CA GLU A 72 -5.43 10.64 4.08
C GLU A 72 -6.63 10.51 5.00
N VAL A 73 -6.88 11.54 5.79
CA VAL A 73 -8.00 11.64 6.73
C VAL A 73 -9.13 12.45 6.10
N GLN A 74 -10.32 11.88 6.10
CA GLN A 74 -11.51 12.55 5.59
C GLN A 74 -11.96 13.63 6.58
N ARG A 75 -12.37 14.79 6.07
CA ARG A 75 -12.89 15.88 6.90
C ARG A 75 -14.14 15.42 7.65
N GLY A 76 -14.17 15.64 8.96
CA GLY A 76 -15.26 15.21 9.83
C GLY A 76 -15.14 13.79 10.37
N GLU A 77 -14.09 13.04 9.95
CA GLU A 77 -13.80 11.68 10.42
C GLU A 77 -12.36 11.58 10.93
N GLU A 78 -11.97 12.50 11.81
CA GLU A 78 -10.60 12.60 12.31
C GLU A 78 -10.23 11.53 13.36
N ASN A 79 -11.12 10.57 13.66
CA ASN A 79 -10.82 9.47 14.57
C ASN A 79 -9.76 8.53 13.96
N PRO A 80 -8.53 8.46 14.51
CA PRO A 80 -7.46 7.64 13.95
C PRO A 80 -7.83 6.16 13.86
N ALA A 81 -8.68 5.66 14.77
CA ALA A 81 -9.07 4.25 14.82
C ALA A 81 -9.78 3.78 13.53
N LEU A 82 -10.40 4.68 12.78
CA LEU A 82 -11.07 4.37 11.50
C LEU A 82 -10.07 4.04 10.38
N TYR A 83 -8.83 4.47 10.53
CA TYR A 83 -7.78 4.35 9.51
C TYR A 83 -6.67 3.37 9.90
N LEU A 84 -6.73 2.82 11.12
CA LEU A 84 -5.71 1.92 11.62
C LEU A 84 -6.02 0.48 11.21
N GLU A 85 -5.09 -0.11 10.49
CA GLU A 85 -5.05 -1.55 10.25
C GLU A 85 -3.80 -2.12 10.96
N PRO A 86 -3.94 -2.72 12.14
CA PRO A 86 -2.81 -3.22 12.92
C PRO A 86 -1.92 -4.18 12.13
N GLY A 87 -0.60 -4.04 12.27
CA GLY A 87 0.38 -4.92 11.64
C GLY A 87 0.70 -4.61 10.17
N THR A 88 0.14 -3.55 9.61
CA THR A 88 0.37 -3.17 8.20
C THR A 88 1.55 -2.23 8.00
N ALA A 89 1.84 -1.38 9.00
CA ALA A 89 2.94 -0.43 9.00
C ALA A 89 3.55 -0.29 10.40
N ASP A 90 4.76 0.26 10.49
CA ASP A 90 5.41 0.57 11.78
C ASP A 90 4.97 1.95 12.28
N PHE A 91 4.81 2.89 11.36
CA PHE A 91 4.34 4.24 11.63
C PHE A 91 3.26 4.63 10.64
N ILE A 92 2.31 5.41 11.10
CA ILE A 92 1.26 5.99 10.28
C ILE A 92 1.35 7.51 10.44
N TRP A 93 1.41 8.19 9.31
CA TRP A 93 1.39 9.65 9.23
C TRP A 93 0.07 10.08 8.60
N PHE A 94 -0.76 10.73 9.37
CA PHE A 94 -2.03 11.24 8.88
C PHE A 94 -1.84 12.56 8.13
N THR A 95 -2.45 12.65 6.96
CA THR A 95 -2.47 13.85 6.12
C THR A 95 -3.91 14.25 5.82
N PRO A 96 -4.19 15.55 5.65
CA PRO A 96 -5.51 15.97 5.21
C PRO A 96 -5.76 15.44 3.79
N ARG A 97 -6.99 15.05 3.52
CA ARG A 97 -7.42 14.62 2.17
C ARG A 97 -7.34 15.79 1.19
N VAL A 98 -6.76 15.57 0.03
CA VAL A 98 -6.56 16.60 -1.00
C VAL A 98 -7.86 16.89 -1.76
N ASP A 99 -8.67 15.86 -2.03
CA ASP A 99 -9.93 15.97 -2.75
C ASP A 99 -11.03 15.19 -2.01
N GLU A 100 -12.10 15.88 -1.61
CA GLU A 100 -13.26 15.29 -0.94
C GLU A 100 -14.18 14.52 -1.90
N LYS A 101 -13.95 14.59 -3.21
CA LYS A 101 -14.76 13.88 -4.19
C LYS A 101 -14.53 12.38 -4.13
N ASP A 102 -15.61 11.61 -4.16
CA ASP A 102 -15.55 10.16 -4.32
C ASP A 102 -14.84 9.82 -5.64
N PRO A 103 -13.65 9.20 -5.63
CA PRO A 103 -12.92 8.85 -6.84
C PRO A 103 -13.70 7.88 -7.73
N CYS A 104 -14.66 7.15 -7.16
CA CYS A 104 -15.50 6.21 -7.89
C CYS A 104 -16.57 6.86 -8.76
N LEU A 105 -16.88 8.15 -8.55
CA LEU A 105 -17.84 8.86 -9.40
C LEU A 105 -17.43 8.89 -10.88
N ARG A 106 -16.13 8.83 -11.17
CA ARG A 106 -15.61 8.80 -12.55
C ARG A 106 -15.89 7.47 -13.28
N PHE A 107 -16.19 6.40 -12.54
CA PHE A 107 -16.42 5.05 -13.07
C PHE A 107 -17.89 4.63 -13.07
N ARG A 108 -18.76 5.44 -12.49
CA ARG A 108 -20.22 5.27 -12.56
C ARG A 108 -20.73 5.91 -13.86
N ARG A 109 -20.68 5.16 -14.94
CA ARG A 109 -21.39 5.49 -16.18
C ARG A 109 -22.62 4.60 -16.32
#